data_d185724f2193e669bd21cdb98480305e
#
_entry.id   d185724f2193e669bd21cdb98480305e
#
_cell.length_a   1.000
_cell.length_b   1.000
_cell.length_c   1.000
_cell.angle_alpha   90.00
_cell.angle_beta   90.00
_cell.angle_gamma   90.00
#
_symmetry.space_group_name_H-M   'P 1'
#
loop_
_entity.id
_entity.type
_entity.pdbx_description
1 polymer ?
#
loop_
_entity_poly.entity_id
_entity_poly.type
_entity_poly.pdbx_seq_one_letter_code
_entity_poly.pdbx_strand_id
1 'polypeptide(L)'
;MEQIILIIAALITSSISAVIGMGGGVVLLGIMAILIPEGYMVVALHGIIQMFSNGTRTFVFRRHLKRKLISEYFFGALIGLSLSIFIVYGLMHLYEVNSANKINFDYLKPIIGFYILWYLYLKGVKREQKNKLFIIVGVISGFSSIFVGAVGPLIAPFFIRKDLNKENVIANKAACQIITHIGKIPIFMYFFNFRYSEHYTILLPLIISVYIGTNIGKKLLGKLSDNTFKLLFKISLTLIAIRLVL
;
A
#
# COMPACT_ATOMS: atom_id res chain seq x y z
N MET A 1 -13.57 -18.22 -14.02
CA MET A 1 -12.81 -17.34 -14.93
C MET A 1 -12.17 -16.18 -14.16
N GLU A 2 -12.91 -15.46 -13.34
CA GLU A 2 -12.45 -14.31 -12.54
C GLU A 2 -11.25 -14.61 -11.64
N GLN A 3 -11.26 -15.77 -10.97
CA GLN A 3 -10.16 -16.18 -10.11
C GLN A 3 -8.84 -16.36 -10.87
N ILE A 4 -8.88 -16.88 -12.09
CA ILE A 4 -7.69 -17.04 -12.95
C ILE A 4 -7.15 -15.64 -13.34
N ILE A 5 -8.03 -14.71 -13.68
CA ILE A 5 -7.66 -13.33 -14.00
C ILE A 5 -6.97 -12.70 -12.81
N LEU A 6 -7.49 -12.86 -11.60
CA LEU A 6 -6.88 -12.35 -10.37
C LEU A 6 -5.51 -12.95 -10.09
N ILE A 7 -5.33 -14.25 -10.31
CA ILE A 7 -4.04 -14.97 -10.15
C ILE A 7 -2.99 -14.39 -11.09
N ILE A 8 -3.31 -14.26 -12.37
CA ILE A 8 -2.41 -13.69 -13.39
C ILE A 8 -2.12 -12.21 -13.07
N ALA A 9 -3.14 -11.45 -12.72
CA ALA A 9 -2.98 -10.05 -12.32
C ALA A 9 -2.07 -9.91 -11.09
N ALA A 10 -2.23 -10.73 -10.08
CA ALA A 10 -1.41 -10.73 -8.87
C ALA A 10 0.07 -11.05 -9.19
N LEU A 11 0.33 -12.01 -10.08
CA LEU A 11 1.67 -12.37 -10.52
C LEU A 11 2.35 -11.22 -11.27
N ILE A 12 1.68 -10.65 -12.26
CA ILE A 12 2.22 -9.56 -13.09
C ILE A 12 2.43 -8.30 -12.23
N THR A 13 1.42 -7.90 -11.46
CA THR A 13 1.46 -6.66 -10.68
C THR A 13 2.48 -6.72 -9.55
N SER A 14 2.69 -7.89 -8.92
CA SER A 14 3.74 -8.05 -7.91
C SER A 14 5.14 -8.04 -8.52
N SER A 15 5.33 -8.59 -9.74
CA SER A 15 6.57 -8.47 -10.50
C SER A 15 6.89 -7.00 -10.80
N ILE A 16 5.92 -6.23 -11.29
CA ILE A 16 6.05 -4.78 -11.54
C ILE A 16 6.40 -4.05 -10.26
N SER A 17 5.70 -4.35 -9.15
CA SER A 17 5.98 -3.74 -7.84
C SER A 17 7.39 -4.02 -7.32
N ALA A 18 7.96 -5.18 -7.63
CA ALA A 18 9.31 -5.53 -7.21
C ALA A 18 10.37 -4.85 -8.09
N VAL A 19 10.04 -4.50 -9.34
CA VAL A 19 10.93 -3.78 -10.27
C VAL A 19 10.88 -2.27 -10.03
N ILE A 20 9.67 -1.70 -9.92
CA ILE A 20 9.46 -0.24 -9.85
C ILE A 20 9.36 0.25 -8.39
N GLY A 21 9.20 -0.66 -7.43
CA GLY A 21 9.02 -0.34 -6.01
C GLY A 21 7.57 -0.03 -5.63
N MET A 22 6.65 0.10 -6.62
CA MET A 22 5.23 0.38 -6.39
C MET A 22 4.38 0.18 -7.65
N GLY A 23 3.11 0.54 -7.53
CA GLY A 23 2.13 0.56 -8.64
C GLY A 23 1.33 -0.71 -8.73
N GLY A 24 1.97 -1.88 -8.68
CA GLY A 24 1.27 -3.15 -8.81
C GLY A 24 0.15 -3.36 -7.78
N GLY A 25 0.34 -2.92 -6.53
CA GLY A 25 -0.72 -3.02 -5.52
C GLY A 25 -1.97 -2.22 -5.88
N VAL A 26 -1.81 -1.02 -6.46
CA VAL A 26 -2.96 -0.19 -6.87
C VAL A 26 -3.64 -0.78 -8.10
N VAL A 27 -2.85 -1.28 -9.06
CA VAL A 27 -3.39 -1.95 -10.25
C VAL A 27 -4.17 -3.21 -9.85
N LEU A 28 -3.61 -4.02 -8.93
CA LEU A 28 -4.30 -5.20 -8.41
C LEU A 28 -5.59 -4.81 -7.68
N LEU A 29 -5.56 -3.76 -6.84
CA LEU A 29 -6.75 -3.25 -6.17
C LEU A 29 -7.83 -2.84 -7.18
N GLY A 30 -7.44 -2.15 -8.26
CA GLY A 30 -8.36 -1.75 -9.32
C GLY A 30 -8.99 -2.94 -10.05
N ILE A 31 -8.21 -3.97 -10.37
CA ILE A 31 -8.71 -5.20 -10.99
C ILE A 31 -9.65 -5.93 -10.04
N MET A 32 -9.29 -6.03 -8.76
CA MET A 32 -10.15 -6.63 -7.74
C MET A 32 -11.48 -5.87 -7.60
N ALA A 33 -11.46 -4.54 -7.65
CA ALA A 33 -12.65 -3.70 -7.55
C ALA A 33 -13.60 -3.82 -8.77
N ILE A 34 -13.10 -4.28 -9.91
CA ILE A 34 -13.94 -4.60 -11.08
C ILE A 34 -14.61 -5.97 -10.93
N LEU A 35 -13.91 -6.94 -10.31
CA LEU A 35 -14.35 -8.32 -10.23
C LEU A 35 -15.11 -8.67 -8.93
N ILE A 36 -14.93 -7.87 -7.88
CA ILE A 36 -15.54 -8.07 -6.57
C ILE A 36 -16.45 -6.88 -6.27
N PRO A 37 -17.77 -7.09 -6.18
CA PRO A 37 -18.73 -5.98 -6.02
C PRO A 37 -18.58 -5.21 -4.70
N GLU A 38 -18.24 -5.91 -3.62
CA GLU A 38 -18.19 -5.31 -2.27
C GLU A 38 -16.84 -4.61 -2.03
N GLY A 39 -16.84 -3.29 -2.07
CA GLY A 39 -15.63 -2.48 -1.93
C GLY A 39 -14.83 -2.74 -0.64
N TYR A 40 -15.51 -2.96 0.51
CA TYR A 40 -14.84 -3.29 1.77
C TYR A 40 -14.11 -4.66 1.69
N MET A 41 -14.71 -5.64 1.00
CA MET A 41 -14.12 -6.96 0.78
C MET A 41 -12.85 -6.85 -0.10
N VAL A 42 -12.89 -6.02 -1.15
CA VAL A 42 -11.72 -5.72 -1.97
C VAL A 42 -10.57 -5.18 -1.10
N VAL A 43 -10.84 -4.20 -0.23
CA VAL A 43 -9.82 -3.60 0.64
C VAL A 43 -9.28 -4.58 1.66
N ALA A 44 -10.13 -5.44 2.23
CA ALA A 44 -9.75 -6.47 3.18
C ALA A 44 -8.83 -7.52 2.54
N LEU A 45 -9.27 -8.16 1.46
CA LEU A 45 -8.50 -9.20 0.74
C LEU A 45 -7.19 -8.64 0.18
N HIS A 46 -7.24 -7.47 -0.46
CA HIS A 46 -6.05 -6.77 -0.93
C HIS A 46 -5.05 -6.51 0.20
N GLY A 47 -5.52 -6.19 1.42
CA GLY A 47 -4.68 -6.03 2.60
C GLY A 47 -3.83 -7.25 2.89
N ILE A 48 -4.42 -8.44 2.90
CA ILE A 48 -3.72 -9.72 3.10
C ILE A 48 -2.72 -9.99 1.95
N ILE A 49 -3.16 -9.86 0.70
CA ILE A 49 -2.31 -10.11 -0.47
C ILE A 49 -1.10 -9.18 -0.45
N GLN A 50 -1.30 -7.90 -0.13
CA GLN A 50 -0.21 -6.93 -0.03
C GLN A 50 0.67 -7.15 1.21
N MET A 51 0.15 -7.65 2.31
CA MET A 51 0.95 -8.06 3.46
C MET A 51 1.98 -9.11 3.04
N PHE A 52 1.57 -10.15 2.32
CA PHE A 52 2.47 -11.19 1.82
C PHE A 52 3.41 -10.67 0.72
N SER A 53 2.92 -9.88 -0.23
CA SER A 53 3.75 -9.27 -1.28
C SER A 53 4.82 -8.35 -0.71
N ASN A 54 4.47 -7.49 0.24
CA ASN A 54 5.40 -6.62 0.95
C ASN A 54 6.33 -7.44 1.88
N GLY A 55 5.82 -8.50 2.54
CA GLY A 55 6.60 -9.43 3.33
C GLY A 55 7.71 -10.07 2.50
N THR A 56 7.36 -10.62 1.35
CA THR A 56 8.33 -11.20 0.40
C THR A 56 9.38 -10.19 -0.01
N ARG A 57 8.98 -8.95 -0.38
CA ARG A 57 9.93 -7.88 -0.75
C ARG A 57 10.83 -7.49 0.41
N THR A 58 10.30 -7.34 1.60
CA THR A 58 11.08 -7.04 2.81
C THR A 58 12.12 -8.13 3.08
N PHE A 59 11.72 -9.39 2.99
CA PHE A 59 12.62 -10.53 3.19
C PHE A 59 13.71 -10.60 2.11
N VAL A 60 13.30 -10.47 0.85
CA VAL A 60 14.18 -10.54 -0.34
C VAL A 60 15.23 -9.42 -0.33
N PHE A 61 14.86 -8.21 0.12
CA PHE A 61 15.74 -7.04 0.20
C PHE A 61 16.17 -6.70 1.64
N ARG A 62 16.13 -7.65 2.60
CA ARG A 62 16.35 -7.41 4.03
C ARG A 62 17.67 -6.76 4.40
N ARG A 63 18.72 -6.92 3.56
CA ARG A 63 20.04 -6.31 3.77
C ARG A 63 20.03 -4.78 3.56
N HIS A 64 18.98 -4.25 2.94
CA HIS A 64 18.82 -2.83 2.62
C HIS A 64 17.83 -2.10 3.55
N LEU A 65 17.44 -2.73 4.66
CA LEU A 65 16.51 -2.15 5.64
C LEU A 65 17.23 -1.10 6.51
N LYS A 66 16.57 0.04 6.71
CA LYS A 66 16.97 1.10 7.63
C LYS A 66 16.11 1.05 8.88
N ARG A 67 16.56 0.38 9.94
CA ARG A 67 15.80 0.12 11.17
C ARG A 67 15.18 1.38 11.78
N LYS A 68 15.94 2.49 11.85
CA LYS A 68 15.46 3.75 12.41
C LYS A 68 14.23 4.26 11.67
N LEU A 69 14.26 4.25 10.33
CA LEU A 69 13.13 4.67 9.50
C LEU A 69 11.87 3.83 9.78
N ILE A 70 12.05 2.51 9.84
CA ILE A 70 10.95 1.56 10.07
C ILE A 70 10.37 1.74 11.48
N SER A 71 11.22 1.93 12.50
CA SER A 71 10.79 2.17 13.88
C SER A 71 10.01 3.48 14.01
N GLU A 72 10.49 4.58 13.43
CA GLU A 72 9.76 5.85 13.42
C GLU A 72 8.39 5.70 12.75
N TYR A 73 8.36 5.02 11.60
CA TYR A 73 7.11 4.76 10.89
C TYR A 73 6.15 3.87 11.70
N PHE A 74 6.64 2.87 12.41
CA PHE A 74 5.85 1.97 13.25
C PHE A 74 5.07 2.73 14.32
N PHE A 75 5.75 3.58 15.11
CA PHE A 75 5.07 4.37 16.12
C PHE A 75 4.04 5.33 15.51
N GLY A 76 4.39 5.96 14.39
CA GLY A 76 3.42 6.78 13.66
C GLY A 76 2.22 5.98 13.16
N ALA A 77 2.43 4.78 12.60
CA ALA A 77 1.37 3.93 12.09
C ALA A 77 0.41 3.47 13.21
N LEU A 78 0.92 3.18 14.40
CA LEU A 78 0.07 2.87 15.55
C LEU A 78 -0.86 4.03 15.91
N ILE A 79 -0.33 5.25 15.98
CA ILE A 79 -1.13 6.46 16.22
C ILE A 79 -2.18 6.62 15.12
N GLY A 80 -1.78 6.50 13.85
CA GLY A 80 -2.69 6.65 12.71
C GLY A 80 -3.80 5.61 12.69
N LEU A 81 -3.48 4.33 12.97
CA LEU A 81 -4.47 3.25 13.08
C LEU A 81 -5.43 3.49 14.24
N SER A 82 -4.94 3.94 15.40
CA SER A 82 -5.80 4.28 16.54
C SER A 82 -6.76 5.42 16.19
N LEU A 83 -6.27 6.47 15.51
CA LEU A 83 -7.13 7.55 15.04
C LEU A 83 -8.20 7.05 14.05
N SER A 84 -7.85 6.13 13.15
CA SER A 84 -8.84 5.56 12.23
C SER A 84 -9.91 4.75 12.94
N ILE A 85 -9.56 4.03 14.01
CA ILE A 85 -10.54 3.31 14.86
C ILE A 85 -11.56 4.29 15.46
N PHE A 86 -11.09 5.40 16.05
CA PHE A 86 -11.98 6.42 16.61
C PHE A 86 -12.92 7.03 15.56
N ILE A 87 -12.40 7.32 14.36
CA ILE A 87 -13.21 7.85 13.26
C ILE A 87 -14.23 6.82 12.79
N VAL A 88 -13.82 5.56 12.55
CA VAL A 88 -14.75 4.50 12.12
C VAL A 88 -15.85 4.30 13.17
N TYR A 89 -15.50 4.22 14.45
CA TYR A 89 -16.47 4.09 15.53
C TYR A 89 -17.44 5.27 15.59
N GLY A 90 -16.91 6.50 15.50
CA GLY A 90 -17.73 7.72 15.48
C GLY A 90 -18.68 7.78 14.28
N LEU A 91 -18.21 7.38 13.08
CA LEU A 91 -19.05 7.32 11.89
C LEU A 91 -20.13 6.24 12.00
N MET A 92 -19.81 5.07 12.55
CA MET A 92 -20.82 4.03 12.80
C MET A 92 -21.93 4.52 13.73
N HIS A 93 -21.56 5.26 14.77
CA HIS A 93 -22.55 5.86 15.68
C HIS A 93 -23.35 6.97 14.98
N LEU A 94 -22.70 7.84 14.20
CA LEU A 94 -23.36 8.94 13.49
C LEU A 94 -24.36 8.45 12.42
N TYR A 95 -24.01 7.37 11.71
CA TYR A 95 -24.87 6.77 10.68
C TYR A 95 -25.80 5.67 11.22
N GLU A 96 -25.81 5.45 12.53
CA GLU A 96 -26.62 4.43 13.22
C GLU A 96 -26.46 3.03 12.58
N VAL A 97 -25.22 2.65 12.17
CA VAL A 97 -24.93 1.38 11.54
C VAL A 97 -24.16 0.44 12.49
N ASN A 98 -24.51 -0.84 12.46
CA ASN A 98 -23.84 -1.86 13.29
C ASN A 98 -22.52 -2.38 12.67
N SER A 99 -22.17 -1.94 11.45
CA SER A 99 -20.94 -2.34 10.77
C SER A 99 -20.49 -1.27 9.78
N ALA A 100 -19.18 -1.02 9.76
CA ALA A 100 -18.55 -0.03 8.88
C ALA A 100 -18.57 -0.42 7.39
N ASN A 101 -18.92 -1.67 7.04
CA ASN A 101 -19.08 -2.09 5.65
C ASN A 101 -20.20 -1.37 4.89
N LYS A 102 -21.12 -0.72 5.62
CA LYS A 102 -22.22 0.10 5.07
C LYS A 102 -21.80 1.53 4.74
N ILE A 103 -20.57 1.96 5.11
CA ILE A 103 -20.09 3.33 4.91
C ILE A 103 -19.20 3.38 3.69
N ASN A 104 -19.46 4.34 2.79
CA ASN A 104 -18.63 4.57 1.60
C ASN A 104 -17.52 5.60 1.88
N PHE A 105 -16.28 5.25 1.58
CA PHE A 105 -15.08 6.08 1.76
C PHE A 105 -14.43 6.52 0.45
N ASP A 106 -15.07 6.36 -0.71
CA ASP A 106 -14.49 6.62 -2.02
C ASP A 106 -14.07 8.08 -2.26
N TYR A 107 -14.70 9.02 -1.55
CA TYR A 107 -14.40 10.45 -1.62
C TYR A 107 -12.95 10.83 -1.28
N LEU A 108 -12.20 9.95 -0.61
CA LEU A 108 -10.81 10.20 -0.24
C LEU A 108 -9.82 9.95 -1.38
N LYS A 109 -10.20 9.20 -2.41
CA LYS A 109 -9.33 8.85 -3.54
C LYS A 109 -8.81 10.07 -4.30
N PRO A 110 -9.66 11.03 -4.73
CA PRO A 110 -9.20 12.24 -5.44
C PRO A 110 -8.24 13.10 -4.60
N ILE A 111 -8.52 13.24 -3.29
CA ILE A 111 -7.68 14.03 -2.37
C ILE A 111 -6.25 13.48 -2.35
N ILE A 112 -6.10 12.16 -2.35
CA ILE A 112 -4.79 11.50 -2.37
C ILE A 112 -4.10 11.70 -3.73
N GLY A 113 -4.85 11.61 -4.83
CA GLY A 113 -4.32 11.89 -6.16
C GLY A 113 -3.74 13.30 -6.27
N PHE A 114 -4.51 14.32 -5.86
CA PHE A 114 -4.05 15.72 -5.81
C PHE A 114 -2.83 15.91 -4.91
N TYR A 115 -2.82 15.28 -3.71
CA TYR A 115 -1.67 15.33 -2.81
C TYR A 115 -0.39 14.77 -3.47
N ILE A 116 -0.48 13.63 -4.18
CA ILE A 116 0.67 13.02 -4.86
C ILE A 116 1.20 13.95 -5.95
N LEU A 117 0.33 14.52 -6.80
CA LEU A 117 0.72 15.47 -7.84
C LEU A 117 1.38 16.72 -7.26
N TRP A 118 0.78 17.31 -6.24
CA TRP A 118 1.35 18.45 -5.53
C TRP A 118 2.74 18.14 -4.98
N TYR A 119 2.92 16.98 -4.34
CA TYR A 119 4.20 16.58 -3.77
C TYR A 119 5.28 16.37 -4.85
N LEU A 120 4.92 15.77 -5.98
CA LEU A 120 5.88 15.43 -7.05
C LEU A 120 6.34 16.65 -7.86
N TYR A 121 5.45 17.62 -8.04
CA TYR A 121 5.66 18.70 -9.02
C TYR A 121 5.70 20.10 -8.41
N LEU A 122 4.94 20.36 -7.36
CA LEU A 122 4.82 21.70 -6.77
C LEU A 122 5.61 21.89 -5.49
N LYS A 123 5.77 20.83 -4.69
CA LYS A 123 6.60 20.89 -3.50
C LYS A 123 8.08 20.84 -3.92
N GLY A 124 8.72 22.00 -4.08
CA GLY A 124 10.16 22.09 -4.35
C GLY A 124 10.97 21.20 -3.40
N VAL A 125 11.95 20.48 -3.94
CA VAL A 125 12.82 19.55 -3.20
C VAL A 125 13.63 20.35 -2.17
N LYS A 126 13.08 20.64 -0.99
CA LYS A 126 13.84 21.14 0.15
C LYS A 126 14.72 20.02 0.69
N ARG A 127 16.00 20.31 0.74
CA ARG A 127 17.16 19.41 0.77
C ARG A 127 17.35 18.58 2.05
N GLU A 128 16.68 18.88 3.15
CA GLU A 128 16.87 18.19 4.42
C GLU A 128 15.53 17.77 5.03
N GLN A 129 15.21 16.51 4.87
CA GLN A 129 14.07 15.93 5.60
C GLN A 129 14.58 15.54 6.99
N LYS A 130 14.12 16.29 8.02
CA LYS A 130 14.41 16.02 9.44
C LYS A 130 14.05 14.58 9.83
N ASN A 131 14.82 14.00 10.73
CA ASN A 131 14.73 12.61 11.18
C ASN A 131 13.33 12.16 11.64
N LYS A 132 12.44 13.05 12.09
CA LYS A 132 11.09 12.72 12.57
C LYS A 132 10.01 12.63 11.48
N LEU A 133 10.37 12.76 10.21
CA LEU A 133 9.39 12.77 9.12
C LEU A 133 8.64 11.44 9.00
N PHE A 134 9.32 10.30 9.26
CA PHE A 134 8.69 8.98 9.13
C PHE A 134 7.65 8.65 10.20
N ILE A 135 7.65 9.33 11.34
CA ILE A 135 6.53 9.27 12.29
C ILE A 135 5.26 9.84 11.62
N ILE A 136 5.37 11.03 11.01
CA ILE A 136 4.24 11.68 10.33
C ILE A 136 3.76 10.83 9.15
N VAL A 137 4.69 10.27 8.36
CA VAL A 137 4.37 9.35 7.26
C VAL A 137 3.62 8.13 7.79
N GLY A 138 4.03 7.59 8.92
CA GLY A 138 3.36 6.48 9.61
C GLY A 138 1.95 6.86 10.04
N VAL A 139 1.75 8.02 10.67
CA VAL A 139 0.41 8.52 11.08
C VAL A 139 -0.52 8.61 9.87
N ILE A 140 -0.08 9.30 8.82
CA ILE A 140 -0.89 9.46 7.59
C ILE A 140 -1.20 8.10 6.96
N SER A 141 -0.20 7.20 6.89
CA SER A 141 -0.36 5.88 6.30
C SER A 141 -1.30 4.99 7.13
N GLY A 142 -1.10 4.92 8.45
CA GLY A 142 -1.93 4.16 9.36
C GLY A 142 -3.38 4.62 9.28
N PHE A 143 -3.60 5.93 9.39
CA PHE A 143 -4.94 6.54 9.27
C PHE A 143 -5.61 6.22 7.93
N SER A 144 -4.93 6.52 6.81
CA SER A 144 -5.53 6.37 5.47
C SER A 144 -5.70 4.91 5.05
N SER A 145 -4.98 3.96 5.68
CA SER A 145 -4.95 2.56 5.25
C SER A 145 -6.30 1.85 5.31
N ILE A 146 -7.15 2.24 6.24
CA ILE A 146 -8.48 1.66 6.44
C ILE A 146 -9.45 2.13 5.34
N PHE A 147 -9.34 3.40 4.95
CA PHE A 147 -10.30 4.05 4.06
C PHE A 147 -9.97 3.87 2.58
N VAL A 148 -8.68 3.81 2.21
CA VAL A 148 -8.24 3.92 0.81
C VAL A 148 -7.76 2.60 0.21
N GLY A 149 -7.57 1.59 1.03
CA GLY A 149 -7.11 0.27 0.56
C GLY A 149 -5.63 0.21 0.17
N ALA A 150 -5.11 1.15 -0.63
CA ALA A 150 -3.74 1.16 -1.14
C ALA A 150 -2.99 2.43 -0.77
N VAL A 151 -2.33 2.47 0.38
CA VAL A 151 -1.54 3.63 0.86
C VAL A 151 -0.14 3.73 0.24
N GLY A 152 0.25 2.74 -0.57
CA GLY A 152 1.57 2.72 -1.22
C GLY A 152 1.94 4.00 -1.96
N PRO A 153 1.09 4.54 -2.83
CA PRO A 153 1.34 5.81 -3.53
C PRO A 153 1.40 7.02 -2.60
N LEU A 154 0.58 7.05 -1.57
CA LEU A 154 0.54 8.15 -0.59
C LEU A 154 1.89 8.34 0.13
N ILE A 155 2.55 7.23 0.50
CA ILE A 155 3.84 7.28 1.21
C ILE A 155 5.04 7.25 0.27
N ALA A 156 4.87 6.82 -0.99
CA ALA A 156 5.96 6.63 -1.93
C ALA A 156 6.83 7.89 -2.15
N PRO A 157 6.27 9.11 -2.24
CA PRO A 157 7.07 10.31 -2.44
C PRO A 157 8.15 10.52 -1.35
N PHE A 158 7.90 10.08 -0.13
CA PHE A 158 8.85 10.23 0.99
C PHE A 158 10.08 9.33 0.87
N PHE A 159 10.03 8.32 0.00
CA PHE A 159 11.14 7.42 -0.29
C PHE A 159 11.98 7.88 -1.48
N ILE A 160 11.59 8.93 -2.23
CA ILE A 160 12.40 9.54 -3.30
C ILE A 160 13.46 10.45 -2.66
N ARG A 161 14.51 9.84 -2.10
CA ARG A 161 15.59 10.54 -1.39
C ARG A 161 16.93 10.23 -2.05
N LYS A 162 17.89 11.15 -1.91
CA LYS A 162 19.25 10.96 -2.46
C LYS A 162 20.05 9.89 -1.72
N ASP A 163 19.78 9.71 -0.42
CA ASP A 163 20.45 8.75 0.46
C ASP A 163 19.87 7.33 0.38
N LEU A 164 18.88 7.09 -0.49
CA LEU A 164 18.27 5.79 -0.73
C LEU A 164 18.53 5.34 -2.18
N ASN A 165 19.17 4.18 -2.34
CA ASN A 165 19.24 3.48 -3.61
C ASN A 165 17.91 2.73 -3.88
N LYS A 166 17.76 2.13 -5.05
CA LYS A 166 16.54 1.41 -5.46
C LYS A 166 16.15 0.29 -4.49
N GLU A 167 17.13 -0.47 -4.02
CA GLU A 167 16.91 -1.57 -3.07
C GLU A 167 16.45 -1.06 -1.69
N ASN A 168 17.06 0.05 -1.21
CA ASN A 168 16.62 0.70 0.04
C ASN A 168 15.17 1.19 -0.08
N VAL A 169 14.80 1.82 -1.21
CA VAL A 169 13.43 2.31 -1.45
C VAL A 169 12.45 1.15 -1.38
N ILE A 170 12.71 0.06 -2.12
CA ILE A 170 11.84 -1.11 -2.17
C ILE A 170 11.72 -1.76 -0.79
N ALA A 171 12.85 -2.03 -0.13
CA ALA A 171 12.89 -2.72 1.16
C ALA A 171 12.14 -1.95 2.26
N ASN A 172 12.50 -0.68 2.45
CA ASN A 172 11.94 0.10 3.56
C ASN A 172 10.48 0.46 3.34
N LYS A 173 10.09 0.79 2.09
CA LYS A 173 8.68 1.03 1.77
C LYS A 173 7.84 -0.21 1.98
N ALA A 174 8.32 -1.40 1.58
CA ALA A 174 7.63 -2.66 1.80
C ALA A 174 7.49 -2.96 3.31
N ALA A 175 8.57 -2.82 4.09
CA ALA A 175 8.55 -3.02 5.54
C ALA A 175 7.56 -2.08 6.24
N CYS A 176 7.51 -0.80 5.86
CA CYS A 176 6.51 0.13 6.37
C CYS A 176 5.08 -0.31 6.05
N GLN A 177 4.84 -0.77 4.82
CA GLN A 177 3.50 -1.21 4.42
C GLN A 177 3.03 -2.48 5.12
N ILE A 178 3.90 -3.42 5.48
CA ILE A 178 3.53 -4.59 6.27
C ILE A 178 2.88 -4.17 7.59
N ILE A 179 3.44 -3.17 8.26
CA ILE A 179 2.94 -2.66 9.55
C ILE A 179 1.48 -2.25 9.42
N THR A 180 1.16 -1.44 8.42
CA THR A 180 -0.23 -0.99 8.20
C THR A 180 -1.15 -2.11 7.74
N HIS A 181 -0.67 -3.05 6.93
CA HIS A 181 -1.48 -4.19 6.50
C HIS A 181 -1.78 -5.16 7.65
N ILE A 182 -0.83 -5.41 8.56
CA ILE A 182 -1.08 -6.20 9.77
C ILE A 182 -2.10 -5.49 10.67
N GLY A 183 -1.94 -4.18 10.88
CA GLY A 183 -2.86 -3.39 11.70
C GLY A 183 -4.29 -3.32 11.15
N LYS A 184 -4.47 -3.45 9.83
CA LYS A 184 -5.80 -3.52 9.21
C LYS A 184 -6.59 -4.76 9.58
N ILE A 185 -5.94 -5.90 9.72
CA ILE A 185 -6.61 -7.20 9.91
C ILE A 185 -7.62 -7.15 11.06
N PRO A 186 -7.21 -6.84 12.32
CA PRO A 186 -8.15 -6.80 13.43
C PRO A 186 -9.24 -5.74 13.25
N ILE A 187 -8.95 -4.61 12.59
CA ILE A 187 -9.93 -3.55 12.35
C ILE A 187 -11.02 -4.04 11.39
N PHE A 188 -10.65 -4.72 10.29
CA PHE A 188 -11.63 -5.28 9.37
C PHE A 188 -12.42 -6.42 9.98
N MET A 189 -11.79 -7.27 10.80
CA MET A 189 -12.51 -8.33 11.52
C MET A 189 -13.57 -7.77 12.46
N TYR A 190 -13.22 -6.75 13.25
CA TYR A 190 -14.10 -6.24 14.30
C TYR A 190 -15.14 -5.24 13.78
N PHE A 191 -14.71 -4.21 13.04
CA PHE A 191 -15.60 -3.12 12.62
C PHE A 191 -16.34 -3.40 11.31
N PHE A 192 -15.76 -4.22 10.41
CA PHE A 192 -16.37 -4.54 9.13
C PHE A 192 -16.99 -5.95 9.10
N ASN A 193 -16.93 -6.69 10.21
CA ASN A 193 -17.42 -8.08 10.32
C ASN A 193 -16.84 -9.01 9.24
N PHE A 194 -15.55 -8.78 8.86
CA PHE A 194 -14.93 -9.52 7.78
C PHE A 194 -14.23 -10.78 8.28
N ARG A 195 -14.60 -11.94 7.72
CA ARG A 195 -14.04 -13.25 8.07
C ARG A 195 -13.07 -13.75 7.02
N TYR A 196 -11.79 -13.51 7.22
CA TYR A 196 -10.72 -13.94 6.30
C TYR A 196 -10.70 -15.44 6.03
N SER A 197 -11.08 -16.26 7.01
CA SER A 197 -11.13 -17.73 6.88
C SER A 197 -12.12 -18.23 5.83
N GLU A 198 -13.13 -17.46 5.51
CA GLU A 198 -14.12 -17.84 4.47
C GLU A 198 -13.59 -17.61 3.05
N HIS A 199 -12.47 -16.89 2.90
CA HIS A 199 -11.90 -16.48 1.61
C HIS A 199 -10.55 -17.15 1.28
N TYR A 200 -10.21 -18.26 1.98
CA TYR A 200 -8.91 -18.92 1.80
C TYR A 200 -8.70 -19.45 0.37
N THR A 201 -9.79 -19.87 -0.29
CA THR A 201 -9.73 -20.43 -1.67
C THR A 201 -9.26 -19.41 -2.70
N ILE A 202 -9.53 -18.12 -2.47
CA ILE A 202 -9.03 -17.03 -3.31
C ILE A 202 -7.69 -16.49 -2.80
N LEU A 203 -7.50 -16.41 -1.49
CA LEU A 203 -6.29 -15.83 -0.89
C LEU A 203 -5.04 -16.68 -1.15
N LEU A 204 -5.11 -18.01 -0.99
CA LEU A 204 -3.94 -18.88 -1.13
C LEU A 204 -3.29 -18.82 -2.52
N PRO A 205 -4.05 -18.96 -3.64
CA PRO A 205 -3.46 -18.82 -4.97
C PRO A 205 -2.87 -17.42 -5.22
N LEU A 206 -3.51 -16.37 -4.72
CA LEU A 206 -3.03 -14.99 -4.88
C LEU A 206 -1.74 -14.75 -4.08
N ILE A 207 -1.62 -15.30 -2.86
CA ILE A 207 -0.40 -15.24 -2.05
C ILE A 207 0.75 -15.94 -2.75
N ILE A 208 0.52 -17.12 -3.31
CA ILE A 208 1.54 -17.86 -4.09
C ILE A 208 1.97 -17.04 -5.31
N SER A 209 1.02 -16.46 -6.03
CA SER A 209 1.28 -15.65 -7.22
C SER A 209 2.11 -14.40 -6.90
N VAL A 210 1.81 -13.67 -5.82
CA VAL A 210 2.61 -12.49 -5.45
C VAL A 210 4.00 -12.86 -4.95
N TYR A 211 4.17 -14.02 -4.33
CA TYR A 211 5.49 -14.55 -3.97
C TYR A 211 6.34 -14.83 -5.21
N ILE A 212 5.80 -15.58 -6.17
CA ILE A 212 6.48 -15.90 -7.43
C ILE A 212 6.80 -14.62 -8.21
N GLY A 213 5.82 -13.75 -8.40
CA GLY A 213 5.97 -12.50 -9.12
C GLY A 213 7.03 -11.57 -8.49
N THR A 214 7.06 -11.47 -7.17
CA THR A 214 8.08 -10.67 -6.47
C THR A 214 9.49 -11.19 -6.74
N ASN A 215 9.70 -12.51 -6.75
CA ASN A 215 11.02 -13.11 -7.03
C ASN A 215 11.44 -12.92 -8.49
N ILE A 216 10.49 -12.99 -9.44
CA ILE A 216 10.74 -12.66 -10.85
C ILE A 216 11.17 -11.20 -10.97
N GLY A 217 10.40 -10.28 -10.39
CA GLY A 217 10.70 -8.85 -10.41
C GLY A 217 12.05 -8.49 -9.79
N LYS A 218 12.48 -9.17 -8.71
CA LYS A 218 13.82 -8.99 -8.13
C LYS A 218 14.93 -9.23 -9.15
N LYS A 219 14.82 -10.31 -9.95
CA LYS A 219 15.82 -10.63 -10.98
C LYS A 219 15.89 -9.54 -12.05
N LEU A 220 14.76 -8.96 -12.42
CA LEU A 220 14.66 -7.88 -13.38
C LEU A 220 15.21 -6.55 -12.82
N LEU A 221 14.97 -6.25 -11.55
CA LEU A 221 15.47 -5.04 -10.89
C LEU A 221 17.00 -4.93 -10.98
N GLY A 222 17.73 -6.03 -10.85
CA GLY A 222 19.18 -6.06 -10.97
C GLY A 222 19.74 -5.50 -12.28
N LYS A 223 18.92 -5.49 -13.35
CA LYS A 223 19.26 -4.97 -14.67
C LYS A 223 18.99 -3.46 -14.84
N LEU A 224 18.34 -2.80 -13.87
CA LEU A 224 18.00 -1.39 -13.94
C LEU A 224 19.03 -0.52 -13.23
N SER A 225 19.35 0.66 -13.82
CA SER A 225 20.10 1.70 -13.12
C SER A 225 19.22 2.41 -12.08
N ASP A 226 19.83 3.03 -11.05
CA ASP A 226 19.10 3.82 -10.05
C ASP A 226 18.35 5.01 -10.67
N ASN A 227 18.90 5.62 -11.70
CA ASN A 227 18.26 6.74 -12.41
C ASN A 227 17.01 6.27 -13.16
N THR A 228 17.10 5.16 -13.90
CA THR A 228 15.97 4.55 -14.60
C THR A 228 14.89 4.13 -13.60
N PHE A 229 15.27 3.52 -12.48
CA PHE A 229 14.33 3.18 -11.40
C PHE A 229 13.58 4.41 -10.88
N LYS A 230 14.29 5.51 -10.54
CA LYS A 230 13.67 6.73 -10.03
C LYS A 230 12.73 7.38 -11.05
N LEU A 231 13.09 7.34 -12.33
CA LEU A 231 12.24 7.83 -13.42
C LEU A 231 10.96 7.00 -13.52
N LEU A 232 11.05 5.69 -13.61
CA LEU A 232 9.90 4.78 -13.68
C LEU A 232 9.01 4.91 -12.44
N PHE A 233 9.63 5.05 -11.26
CA PHE A 233 8.91 5.27 -10.02
C PHE A 233 8.09 6.57 -10.06
N LYS A 234 8.67 7.68 -10.54
CA LYS A 234 7.99 8.95 -10.68
C LYS A 234 6.85 8.89 -11.70
N ILE A 235 7.09 8.31 -12.88
CA ILE A 235 6.07 8.13 -13.92
C ILE A 235 4.89 7.31 -13.38
N SER A 236 5.16 6.17 -12.74
CA SER A 236 4.11 5.33 -12.16
C SER A 236 3.28 6.05 -11.11
N LEU A 237 3.92 6.87 -10.24
CA LEU A 237 3.21 7.70 -9.27
C LEU A 237 2.30 8.72 -9.95
N THR A 238 2.78 9.35 -11.01
CA THR A 238 2.00 10.34 -11.77
C THR A 238 0.75 9.70 -12.38
N LEU A 239 0.90 8.55 -13.06
CA LEU A 239 -0.22 7.83 -13.67
C LEU A 239 -1.25 7.38 -12.61
N ILE A 240 -0.79 6.88 -11.47
CA ILE A 240 -1.66 6.50 -10.36
C ILE A 240 -2.39 7.72 -9.80
N ALA A 241 -1.69 8.84 -9.62
CA ALA A 241 -2.29 10.06 -9.11
C ALA A 241 -3.39 10.61 -10.03
N ILE A 242 -3.13 10.63 -11.34
CA ILE A 242 -4.14 11.00 -12.36
C ILE A 242 -5.36 10.08 -12.26
N ARG A 243 -5.15 8.75 -12.18
CA ARG A 243 -6.24 7.76 -12.06
C ARG A 243 -7.05 7.89 -10.75
N LEU A 244 -6.45 8.41 -9.68
CA LEU A 244 -7.15 8.65 -8.41
C LEU A 244 -7.97 9.94 -8.42
N VAL A 245 -7.63 10.91 -9.29
CA VAL A 245 -8.35 12.18 -9.44
C VAL A 245 -9.55 12.02 -10.37
N LEU A 246 -9.40 11.22 -11.43
CA LEU A 246 -10.45 10.88 -12.41
C LEU A 246 -11.35 9.74 -11.93
#